data_bda5c9e932769867b7fb2de6a8579844
#
_entry.id   bda5c9e932769867b7fb2de6a8579844
#
_cell.length_a   1.000
_cell.length_b   1.000
_cell.length_c   1.000
_cell.angle_alpha   90.00
_cell.angle_beta   90.00
_cell.angle_gamma   90.00
#
_symmetry.space_group_name_H-M   'P 1'
#
loop_
_entity.id
_entity.type
_entity.pdbx_description
1 polymer ?
#
loop_
_entity_poly.entity_id
_entity_poly.type
_entity_poly.pdbx_seq_one_letter_code
_entity_poly.pdbx_strand_id
1 'polypeptide(L)'
;MPAIKAGLFDLDDTLWPIVPVIMRAERLLFDWIREHAPAVAAGYSIEEMRARRVALMKAEPRYMINLAALRHAVLSEVFVACGENSSAVDTAMEIFNAARNQVEPYPDVHPVLASLRRKVALGSVSNGVADLGTIGMDHYFDVSIAAHQFGSAKPDPAIFRHACEALGVEPAEAVYVGDDPLLDVEGAQKAGLRGVWLRRQDLPLRTMPDHVQPDAVCASLHDLEVWLQAHIKHGA
;
A
#
# COMPACT_ATOMS: atom_id res chain seq x y z
N MET A 1 -20.65 -18.28 -9.73
CA MET A 1 -20.31 -16.96 -9.22
C MET A 1 -20.50 -15.94 -10.34
N PRO A 2 -20.85 -14.68 -10.04
CA PRO A 2 -20.98 -13.66 -11.08
C PRO A 2 -19.63 -13.43 -11.79
N ALA A 3 -19.68 -12.91 -13.03
CA ALA A 3 -18.50 -12.54 -13.77
C ALA A 3 -17.81 -11.34 -13.10
N ILE A 4 -16.48 -11.31 -13.15
CA ILE A 4 -15.69 -10.19 -12.64
C ILE A 4 -15.82 -8.98 -13.58
N LYS A 5 -16.11 -7.81 -12.99
CA LYS A 5 -16.22 -6.53 -13.65
C LYS A 5 -15.16 -5.53 -13.18
N ALA A 6 -14.58 -5.77 -11.99
CA ALA A 6 -13.55 -4.89 -11.43
C ALA A 6 -12.40 -5.67 -10.80
N GLY A 7 -11.18 -5.14 -10.96
CA GLY A 7 -9.97 -5.56 -10.26
C GLY A 7 -9.49 -4.47 -9.31
N LEU A 8 -9.38 -4.78 -8.03
CA LEU A 8 -8.82 -3.92 -6.99
C LEU A 8 -7.45 -4.44 -6.60
N PHE A 9 -6.49 -3.55 -6.43
CA PHE A 9 -5.10 -3.91 -6.17
C PHE A 9 -4.58 -3.24 -4.90
N ASP A 10 -3.84 -3.98 -4.10
CA ASP A 10 -2.86 -3.38 -3.22
C ASP A 10 -1.70 -2.79 -4.03
N LEU A 11 -0.88 -1.96 -3.40
CA LEU A 11 0.22 -1.25 -4.05
C LEU A 11 1.58 -1.79 -3.59
N ASP A 12 1.93 -1.55 -2.32
CA ASP A 12 3.22 -1.89 -1.73
C ASP A 12 3.39 -3.41 -1.64
N ASP A 13 4.55 -3.93 -2.05
CA ASP A 13 4.85 -5.37 -2.16
C ASP A 13 3.97 -6.16 -3.17
N THR A 14 2.95 -5.53 -3.71
CA THR A 14 2.08 -6.06 -4.78
C THR A 14 2.51 -5.57 -6.15
N LEU A 15 2.62 -4.27 -6.36
CA LEU A 15 3.02 -3.66 -7.63
C LEU A 15 4.51 -3.29 -7.69
N TRP A 16 5.15 -3.05 -6.55
CA TRP A 16 6.58 -2.77 -6.38
C TRP A 16 7.07 -3.20 -5.01
N PRO A 17 8.37 -3.55 -4.84
CA PRO A 17 8.92 -3.90 -3.54
C PRO A 17 9.07 -2.64 -2.67
N ILE A 18 8.37 -2.58 -1.54
CA ILE A 18 8.37 -1.37 -0.68
C ILE A 18 9.60 -1.26 0.23
N VAL A 19 10.15 -2.36 0.70
CA VAL A 19 11.25 -2.34 1.67
C VAL A 19 12.46 -1.55 1.17
N PRO A 20 13.01 -1.78 -0.03
CA PRO A 20 14.15 -1.01 -0.54
C PRO A 20 13.81 0.48 -0.74
N VAL A 21 12.56 0.80 -1.09
CA VAL A 21 12.08 2.19 -1.24
C VAL A 21 12.09 2.91 0.10
N ILE A 22 11.51 2.30 1.15
CA ILE A 22 11.51 2.89 2.49
C ILE A 22 12.93 3.03 3.05
N MET A 23 13.79 2.03 2.87
CA MET A 23 15.18 2.12 3.32
C MET A 23 15.95 3.26 2.65
N ARG A 24 15.73 3.49 1.35
CA ARG A 24 16.30 4.62 0.62
C ARG A 24 15.73 5.95 1.13
N ALA A 25 14.41 6.05 1.27
CA ALA A 25 13.75 7.26 1.73
C ALA A 25 14.18 7.65 3.15
N GLU A 26 14.35 6.67 4.05
CA GLU A 26 14.85 6.93 5.41
C GLU A 26 16.32 7.36 5.43
N ARG A 27 17.17 6.84 4.54
CA ARG A 27 18.55 7.32 4.41
C ARG A 27 18.60 8.76 3.94
N LEU A 28 17.85 9.10 2.88
CA LEU A 28 17.80 10.47 2.35
C LEU A 28 17.26 11.46 3.37
N LEU A 29 16.21 11.09 4.09
CA LEU A 29 15.70 11.86 5.22
C LEU A 29 16.77 12.05 6.30
N PHE A 30 17.48 10.99 6.69
CA PHE A 30 18.49 11.06 7.75
C PHE A 30 19.73 11.87 7.32
N ASP A 31 20.12 11.79 6.06
CA ASP A 31 21.18 12.63 5.51
C ASP A 31 20.82 14.12 5.58
N TRP A 32 19.58 14.46 5.23
CA TRP A 32 19.06 15.80 5.39
C TRP A 32 19.00 16.24 6.87
N ILE A 33 18.54 15.38 7.78
CA ILE A 33 18.53 15.65 9.24
C ILE A 33 19.96 15.91 9.74
N ARG A 34 20.95 15.15 9.28
CA ARG A 34 22.36 15.33 9.68
C ARG A 34 22.88 16.72 9.31
N GLU A 35 22.43 17.27 8.20
CA GLU A 35 22.84 18.59 7.70
C GLU A 35 22.06 19.74 8.36
N HIS A 36 20.75 19.58 8.62
CA HIS A 36 19.85 20.65 9.01
C HIS A 36 19.35 20.59 10.46
N ALA A 37 19.50 19.44 11.13
CA ALA A 37 19.14 19.22 12.53
C ALA A 37 20.15 18.27 13.21
N PRO A 38 21.45 18.68 13.28
CA PRO A 38 22.54 17.78 13.70
C PRO A 38 22.37 17.23 15.12
N ALA A 39 21.69 17.94 16.03
CA ALA A 39 21.42 17.44 17.36
C ALA A 39 20.48 16.22 17.34
N VAL A 40 19.50 16.15 16.41
CA VAL A 40 18.67 14.97 16.20
C VAL A 40 19.51 13.80 15.70
N ALA A 41 20.37 14.01 14.70
CA ALA A 41 21.22 12.97 14.16
C ALA A 41 22.27 12.46 15.16
N ALA A 42 22.69 13.28 16.12
CA ALA A 42 23.56 12.87 17.22
C ALA A 42 22.83 12.09 18.31
N GLY A 43 21.54 12.36 18.52
CA GLY A 43 20.71 11.74 19.56
C GLY A 43 19.95 10.50 19.14
N TYR A 44 19.71 10.33 17.83
CA TYR A 44 18.86 9.23 17.32
C TYR A 44 19.39 8.65 16.01
N SER A 45 19.37 7.34 15.92
CA SER A 45 19.58 6.59 14.67
C SER A 45 18.27 6.37 13.91
N ILE A 46 18.37 5.90 12.65
CA ILE A 46 17.21 5.47 11.85
C ILE A 46 16.45 4.34 12.58
N GLU A 47 17.18 3.39 13.15
CA GLU A 47 16.63 2.23 13.86
C GLU A 47 15.86 2.65 15.11
N GLU A 48 16.37 3.60 15.88
CA GLU A 48 15.67 4.14 17.06
C GLU A 48 14.40 4.89 16.67
N MET A 49 14.43 5.67 15.59
CA MET A 49 13.23 6.33 15.06
C MET A 49 12.21 5.30 14.53
N ARG A 50 12.64 4.18 13.94
CA ARG A 50 11.76 3.06 13.57
C ARG A 50 11.11 2.43 14.80
N ALA A 51 11.92 2.14 15.83
CA ALA A 51 11.42 1.55 17.07
C ALA A 51 10.38 2.46 17.76
N ARG A 52 10.60 3.78 17.76
CA ARG A 52 9.62 4.76 18.26
C ARG A 52 8.33 4.74 17.47
N ARG A 53 8.38 4.68 16.13
CA ARG A 53 7.16 4.55 15.30
C ARG A 53 6.37 3.28 15.64
N VAL A 54 7.06 2.15 15.81
CA VAL A 54 6.41 0.88 16.20
C VAL A 54 5.77 1.01 17.60
N ALA A 55 6.46 1.61 18.56
CA ALA A 55 5.94 1.82 19.90
C ALA A 55 4.72 2.74 19.90
N LEU A 56 4.79 3.87 19.19
CA LEU A 56 3.70 4.84 19.11
C LEU A 56 2.47 4.25 18.38
N MET A 57 2.67 3.50 17.31
CA MET A 57 1.59 2.82 16.60
C MET A 57 0.86 1.79 17.47
N LYS A 58 1.59 1.09 18.36
CA LYS A 58 1.00 0.16 19.33
C LYS A 58 0.22 0.89 20.43
N ALA A 59 0.72 2.03 20.87
CA ALA A 59 0.09 2.83 21.93
C ALA A 59 -1.15 3.57 21.42
N GLU A 60 -1.14 4.02 20.16
CA GLU A 60 -2.20 4.80 19.56
C GLU A 60 -2.64 4.20 18.21
N PRO A 61 -3.68 3.35 18.20
CA PRO A 61 -4.14 2.63 17.00
C PRO A 61 -4.52 3.54 15.81
N ARG A 62 -4.86 4.81 16.04
CA ARG A 62 -5.12 5.78 14.95
C ARG A 62 -3.96 5.89 13.95
N TYR A 63 -2.74 5.63 14.39
CA TYR A 63 -1.57 5.66 13.52
C TYR A 63 -1.45 4.45 12.60
N MET A 64 -2.18 3.36 12.85
CA MET A 64 -2.28 2.24 11.90
C MET A 64 -2.98 2.65 10.61
N ILE A 65 -3.84 3.67 10.68
CA ILE A 65 -4.60 4.19 9.54
C ILE A 65 -3.80 5.29 8.81
N ASN A 66 -2.94 6.03 9.53
CA ASN A 66 -2.22 7.18 8.99
C ASN A 66 -0.71 7.11 9.29
N LEU A 67 0.01 6.41 8.43
CA LEU A 67 1.46 6.24 8.56
C LEU A 67 2.26 7.54 8.33
N ALA A 68 1.72 8.49 7.58
CA ALA A 68 2.34 9.80 7.41
C ALA A 68 2.28 10.59 8.72
N ALA A 69 1.11 10.64 9.37
CA ALA A 69 0.96 11.28 10.67
C ALA A 69 1.82 10.60 11.75
N LEU A 70 1.96 9.27 11.71
CA LEU A 70 2.86 8.54 12.60
C LEU A 70 4.31 9.01 12.46
N ARG A 71 4.81 9.08 11.23
CA ARG A 71 6.20 9.54 10.96
C ARG A 71 6.39 10.99 11.40
N HIS A 72 5.45 11.86 11.05
CA HIS A 72 5.47 13.26 11.44
C HIS A 72 5.50 13.42 12.98
N ALA A 73 4.68 12.68 13.72
CA ALA A 73 4.63 12.73 15.17
C ALA A 73 5.98 12.34 15.80
N VAL A 74 6.60 11.26 15.33
CA VAL A 74 7.92 10.83 15.84
C VAL A 74 9.01 11.83 15.49
N LEU A 75 9.01 12.38 14.26
CA LEU A 75 9.97 13.43 13.91
C LEU A 75 9.79 14.66 14.78
N SER A 76 8.56 15.12 15.00
CA SER A 76 8.28 16.26 15.89
C SER A 76 8.77 16.00 17.31
N GLU A 77 8.53 14.82 17.86
CA GLU A 77 9.00 14.42 19.20
C GLU A 77 10.53 14.52 19.29
N VAL A 78 11.27 13.91 18.35
CA VAL A 78 12.74 13.88 18.42
C VAL A 78 13.37 15.24 18.15
N PHE A 79 12.79 16.08 17.29
CA PHE A 79 13.25 17.45 17.05
C PHE A 79 13.10 18.30 18.31
N VAL A 80 11.94 18.25 18.95
CA VAL A 80 11.70 18.96 20.22
C VAL A 80 12.63 18.46 21.32
N ALA A 81 12.79 17.14 21.45
CA ALA A 81 13.66 16.55 22.47
C ALA A 81 15.14 16.95 22.33
N CYS A 82 15.59 17.25 21.11
CA CYS A 82 16.95 17.72 20.83
C CYS A 82 17.09 19.24 20.80
N GLY A 83 16.01 19.98 21.05
CA GLY A 83 16.03 21.46 20.99
C GLY A 83 16.13 22.03 19.58
N GLU A 84 15.82 21.21 18.56
CA GLU A 84 15.81 21.60 17.16
C GLU A 84 14.47 22.25 16.77
N ASN A 85 14.49 23.01 15.66
CA ASN A 85 13.30 23.69 15.17
C ASN A 85 12.28 22.70 14.59
N SER A 86 11.16 22.50 15.29
CA SER A 86 10.09 21.62 14.84
C SER A 86 9.40 22.05 13.53
N SER A 87 9.50 23.32 13.10
CA SER A 87 8.97 23.75 11.79
C SER A 87 9.71 23.11 10.61
N ALA A 88 10.92 22.59 10.83
CA ALA A 88 11.68 21.85 9.82
C ALA A 88 11.15 20.42 9.56
N VAL A 89 10.25 19.93 10.41
CA VAL A 89 9.67 18.57 10.26
C VAL A 89 8.85 18.44 8.98
N ASP A 90 8.14 19.48 8.57
CA ASP A 90 7.37 19.45 7.32
C ASP A 90 8.29 19.28 6.11
N THR A 91 9.42 20.01 6.05
CA THR A 91 10.44 19.83 5.01
C THR A 91 11.05 18.42 5.06
N ALA A 92 11.34 17.91 6.25
CA ALA A 92 11.81 16.53 6.43
C ALA A 92 10.80 15.50 5.88
N MET A 93 9.51 15.72 6.08
CA MET A 93 8.44 14.89 5.53
C MET A 93 8.36 14.99 3.99
N GLU A 94 8.56 16.18 3.42
CA GLU A 94 8.62 16.37 1.96
C GLU A 94 9.76 15.56 1.33
N ILE A 95 10.95 15.59 1.93
CA ILE A 95 12.11 14.79 1.49
C ILE A 95 11.78 13.30 1.52
N PHE A 96 11.20 12.83 2.63
CA PHE A 96 10.80 11.43 2.74
C PHE A 96 9.76 11.06 1.68
N ASN A 97 8.70 11.86 1.53
CA ASN A 97 7.59 11.58 0.61
C ASN A 97 8.05 11.58 -0.85
N ALA A 98 8.91 12.52 -1.24
CA ALA A 98 9.51 12.56 -2.57
C ALA A 98 10.28 11.26 -2.87
N ALA A 99 11.12 10.82 -1.93
CA ALA A 99 11.90 9.59 -2.08
C ALA A 99 11.03 8.31 -2.03
N ARG A 100 9.97 8.30 -1.19
CA ARG A 100 9.04 7.17 -1.06
C ARG A 100 8.24 6.94 -2.34
N ASN A 101 7.95 7.98 -3.10
CA ASN A 101 7.21 7.87 -4.37
C ASN A 101 8.11 7.53 -5.57
N GLN A 102 9.42 7.39 -5.40
CA GLN A 102 10.32 6.86 -6.42
C GLN A 102 10.35 5.33 -6.35
N VAL A 103 9.38 4.69 -6.94
CA VAL A 103 9.24 3.23 -6.97
C VAL A 103 9.69 2.64 -8.31
N GLU A 104 10.06 1.37 -8.30
CA GLU A 104 10.32 0.58 -9.50
C GLU A 104 9.29 -0.56 -9.53
N PRO A 105 8.21 -0.44 -10.34
CA PRO A 105 7.23 -1.50 -10.49
C PRO A 105 7.85 -2.80 -11.01
N TYR A 106 7.30 -3.93 -10.59
CA TYR A 106 7.70 -5.22 -11.17
C TYR A 106 7.46 -5.23 -12.68
N PRO A 107 8.26 -5.99 -13.45
CA PRO A 107 8.22 -5.96 -14.94
C PRO A 107 6.86 -6.30 -15.55
N ASP A 108 6.03 -7.08 -14.82
CA ASP A 108 4.70 -7.49 -15.25
C ASP A 108 3.60 -6.46 -14.99
N VAL A 109 3.87 -5.41 -14.20
CA VAL A 109 2.84 -4.46 -13.74
C VAL A 109 2.29 -3.64 -14.89
N HIS A 110 3.14 -2.90 -15.60
CA HIS A 110 2.69 -2.03 -16.68
C HIS A 110 1.95 -2.78 -17.81
N PRO A 111 2.49 -3.89 -18.35
CA PRO A 111 1.80 -4.58 -19.45
C PRO A 111 0.48 -5.20 -19.02
N VAL A 112 0.40 -5.76 -17.79
CA VAL A 112 -0.82 -6.43 -17.32
C VAL A 112 -1.90 -5.41 -16.95
N LEU A 113 -1.56 -4.33 -16.21
CA LEU A 113 -2.55 -3.28 -15.90
C LEU A 113 -3.10 -2.64 -17.18
N ALA A 114 -2.24 -2.34 -18.16
CA ALA A 114 -2.67 -1.82 -19.46
C ALA A 114 -3.59 -2.80 -20.21
N SER A 115 -3.38 -4.12 -20.08
CA SER A 115 -4.26 -5.13 -20.65
C SER A 115 -5.59 -5.23 -19.93
N LEU A 116 -5.56 -5.29 -18.58
CA LEU A 116 -6.75 -5.46 -17.74
C LEU A 116 -7.70 -4.25 -17.83
N ARG A 117 -7.16 -3.03 -17.88
CA ARG A 117 -7.96 -1.80 -17.99
C ARG A 117 -8.89 -1.77 -19.23
N ARG A 118 -8.56 -2.52 -20.28
CA ARG A 118 -9.42 -2.65 -21.45
C ARG A 118 -10.56 -3.64 -21.28
N LYS A 119 -10.57 -4.41 -20.18
CA LYS A 119 -11.49 -5.53 -19.95
C LYS A 119 -12.38 -5.31 -18.75
N VAL A 120 -11.85 -4.68 -17.69
CA VAL A 120 -12.54 -4.45 -16.42
C VAL A 120 -12.15 -3.09 -15.84
N ALA A 121 -12.98 -2.54 -14.95
CA ALA A 121 -12.60 -1.37 -14.16
C ALA A 121 -11.46 -1.71 -13.20
N LEU A 122 -10.53 -0.78 -13.01
CA LEU A 122 -9.41 -0.98 -12.09
C LEU A 122 -9.45 0.03 -10.94
N GLY A 123 -9.17 -0.43 -9.74
CA GLY A 123 -9.00 0.42 -8.57
C GLY A 123 -7.81 0.01 -7.72
N SER A 124 -7.35 0.88 -6.84
CA SER A 124 -6.37 0.57 -5.81
C SER A 124 -6.93 0.82 -4.40
N VAL A 125 -6.55 -0.03 -3.46
CA VAL A 125 -6.84 0.16 -2.02
C VAL A 125 -5.58 -0.13 -1.23
N SER A 126 -5.04 0.87 -0.53
CA SER A 126 -3.76 0.73 0.17
C SER A 126 -3.82 1.28 1.59
N ASN A 127 -3.14 0.59 2.52
CA ASN A 127 -2.85 1.10 3.86
C ASN A 127 -1.64 2.05 3.86
N GLY A 128 -0.89 2.10 2.76
CA GLY A 128 0.25 2.99 2.56
C GLY A 128 -0.14 4.43 2.19
N VAL A 129 0.88 5.21 1.91
CA VAL A 129 0.77 6.64 1.56
C VAL A 129 1.37 6.93 0.17
N ALA A 130 1.30 5.96 -0.74
CA ALA A 130 1.74 6.15 -2.12
C ALA A 130 0.88 7.18 -2.83
N ASP A 131 1.52 8.09 -3.55
CA ASP A 131 0.88 9.03 -4.45
C ASP A 131 1.03 8.54 -5.90
N LEU A 132 -0.02 7.94 -6.43
CA LEU A 132 -0.01 7.38 -7.78
C LEU A 132 0.19 8.45 -8.87
N GLY A 133 -0.25 9.68 -8.64
CA GLY A 133 0.01 10.80 -9.56
C GLY A 133 1.49 11.14 -9.64
N THR A 134 2.15 11.26 -8.49
CA THR A 134 3.62 11.49 -8.41
C THR A 134 4.40 10.29 -8.96
N ILE A 135 3.92 9.06 -8.77
CA ILE A 135 4.51 7.83 -9.32
C ILE A 135 4.29 7.72 -10.85
N GLY A 136 3.26 8.40 -11.39
CA GLY A 136 2.89 8.35 -12.81
C GLY A 136 2.05 7.11 -13.17
N MET A 137 1.36 6.51 -12.21
CA MET A 137 0.54 5.31 -12.39
C MET A 137 -0.97 5.51 -12.17
N ASP A 138 -1.40 6.73 -11.83
CA ASP A 138 -2.80 7.10 -11.65
C ASP A 138 -3.67 6.77 -12.87
N HIS A 139 -3.12 6.90 -14.06
CA HIS A 139 -3.80 6.63 -15.32
C HIS A 139 -4.27 5.17 -15.51
N TYR A 140 -3.79 4.21 -14.70
CA TYR A 140 -4.27 2.84 -14.72
C TYR A 140 -5.56 2.63 -13.93
N PHE A 141 -5.86 3.48 -12.96
CA PHE A 141 -6.91 3.27 -11.98
C PHE A 141 -8.06 4.26 -12.15
N ASP A 142 -9.28 3.76 -12.13
CA ASP A 142 -10.49 4.57 -12.15
C ASP A 142 -10.81 5.12 -10.75
N VAL A 143 -10.34 4.43 -9.70
CA VAL A 143 -10.43 4.86 -8.30
C VAL A 143 -9.17 4.47 -7.53
N SER A 144 -8.75 5.31 -6.59
CA SER A 144 -7.65 5.01 -5.67
C SER A 144 -8.05 5.41 -4.24
N ILE A 145 -8.07 4.44 -3.33
CA ILE A 145 -8.49 4.61 -1.94
C ILE A 145 -7.27 4.39 -1.02
N ALA A 146 -6.89 5.41 -0.28
CA ALA A 146 -5.88 5.30 0.77
C ALA A 146 -6.55 5.28 2.15
N ALA A 147 -6.09 4.42 3.05
CA ALA A 147 -6.65 4.24 4.38
C ALA A 147 -6.78 5.56 5.16
N HIS A 148 -5.75 6.41 5.10
CA HIS A 148 -5.74 7.69 5.81
C HIS A 148 -6.77 8.71 5.28
N GLN A 149 -7.19 8.58 4.03
CA GLN A 149 -8.24 9.42 3.42
C GLN A 149 -9.63 8.86 3.71
N PHE A 150 -9.77 7.53 3.70
CA PHE A 150 -11.04 6.86 3.97
C PHE A 150 -11.39 6.85 5.46
N GLY A 151 -10.39 6.83 6.36
CA GLY A 151 -10.60 6.79 7.82
C GLY A 151 -10.65 5.37 8.41
N SER A 152 -10.45 4.34 7.61
CA SER A 152 -10.27 2.95 8.03
C SER A 152 -9.24 2.26 7.12
N ALA A 153 -8.66 1.15 7.60
CA ALA A 153 -7.59 0.43 6.93
C ALA A 153 -7.97 -1.03 6.70
N LYS A 154 -7.40 -1.67 5.67
CA LYS A 154 -7.46 -3.12 5.52
C LYS A 154 -6.98 -3.79 6.82
N PRO A 155 -7.64 -4.84 7.32
CA PRO A 155 -8.65 -5.69 6.66
C PRO A 155 -10.12 -5.28 6.91
N ASP A 156 -10.42 -4.03 7.31
CA ASP A 156 -11.81 -3.59 7.50
C ASP A 156 -12.59 -3.75 6.19
N PRO A 157 -13.70 -4.54 6.17
CA PRO A 157 -14.51 -4.73 4.97
C PRO A 157 -15.07 -3.42 4.36
N ALA A 158 -15.19 -2.36 5.16
CA ALA A 158 -15.77 -1.09 4.71
C ALA A 158 -14.96 -0.45 3.58
N ILE A 159 -13.61 -0.49 3.66
CA ILE A 159 -12.75 0.14 2.65
C ILE A 159 -12.85 -0.55 1.28
N PHE A 160 -13.01 -1.88 1.27
CA PHE A 160 -13.17 -2.66 0.03
C PHE A 160 -14.54 -2.41 -0.61
N ARG A 161 -15.61 -2.38 0.22
CA ARG A 161 -16.96 -2.08 -0.27
C ARG A 161 -17.05 -0.66 -0.84
N HIS A 162 -16.43 0.30 -0.18
CA HIS A 162 -16.35 1.67 -0.68
C HIS A 162 -15.67 1.75 -2.05
N ALA A 163 -14.58 0.98 -2.26
CA ALA A 163 -13.95 0.91 -3.56
C ALA A 163 -14.85 0.29 -4.64
N CYS A 164 -15.62 -0.76 -4.30
CA CYS A 164 -16.61 -1.35 -5.20
C CYS A 164 -17.72 -0.34 -5.55
N GLU A 165 -18.26 0.37 -4.55
CA GLU A 165 -19.27 1.42 -4.73
C GLU A 165 -18.77 2.53 -5.68
N ALA A 166 -17.52 3.00 -5.46
CA ALA A 166 -16.91 4.02 -6.31
C ALA A 166 -16.71 3.56 -7.76
N LEU A 167 -16.54 2.26 -7.99
CA LEU A 167 -16.45 1.65 -9.32
C LEU A 167 -17.83 1.25 -9.89
N GLY A 168 -18.90 1.38 -9.13
CA GLY A 168 -20.25 1.01 -9.57
C GLY A 168 -20.45 -0.49 -9.77
N VAL A 169 -19.77 -1.34 -8.97
CA VAL A 169 -19.87 -2.80 -9.03
C VAL A 169 -20.28 -3.39 -7.69
N GLU A 170 -20.97 -4.54 -7.73
CA GLU A 170 -21.25 -5.30 -6.53
C GLU A 170 -19.97 -6.01 -6.04
N PRO A 171 -19.75 -6.19 -4.73
CA PRO A 171 -18.57 -6.88 -4.20
C PRO A 171 -18.31 -8.25 -4.83
N ALA A 172 -19.36 -9.04 -5.10
CA ALA A 172 -19.24 -10.36 -5.72
C ALA A 172 -18.78 -10.31 -7.19
N GLU A 173 -18.80 -9.13 -7.83
CA GLU A 173 -18.33 -8.87 -9.20
C GLU A 173 -16.91 -8.29 -9.22
N ALA A 174 -16.27 -8.17 -8.06
CA ALA A 174 -14.92 -7.65 -7.90
C ALA A 174 -13.95 -8.73 -7.39
N VAL A 175 -12.68 -8.55 -7.74
CA VAL A 175 -11.56 -9.28 -7.17
C VAL A 175 -10.59 -8.29 -6.53
N TYR A 176 -10.06 -8.66 -5.38
CA TYR A 176 -8.95 -7.96 -4.76
C TYR A 176 -7.66 -8.77 -4.87
N VAL A 177 -6.57 -8.11 -5.19
CA VAL A 177 -5.26 -8.71 -5.42
C VAL A 177 -4.23 -8.04 -4.51
N GLY A 178 -3.58 -8.82 -3.66
CA GLY A 178 -2.56 -8.31 -2.76
C GLY A 178 -1.63 -9.40 -2.22
N ASP A 179 -0.60 -8.99 -1.48
CA ASP A 179 0.47 -9.85 -0.99
C ASP A 179 0.23 -10.36 0.44
N ASP A 180 -0.69 -9.74 1.19
CA ASP A 180 -0.94 -10.09 2.58
C ASP A 180 -2.18 -10.99 2.73
N PRO A 181 -2.00 -12.23 3.25
CA PRO A 181 -3.12 -13.16 3.44
C PRO A 181 -4.27 -12.63 4.31
N LEU A 182 -3.95 -11.85 5.37
CA LEU A 182 -4.95 -11.35 6.30
C LEU A 182 -5.52 -9.99 5.88
N LEU A 183 -4.65 -9.06 5.52
CA LEU A 183 -5.08 -7.71 5.16
C LEU A 183 -5.82 -7.68 3.82
N ASP A 184 -5.32 -8.44 2.84
CA ASP A 184 -5.81 -8.39 1.47
C ASP A 184 -6.82 -9.50 1.19
N VAL A 185 -6.40 -10.76 1.34
CA VAL A 185 -7.24 -11.90 0.95
C VAL A 185 -8.44 -12.05 1.87
N GLU A 186 -8.19 -12.21 3.17
CA GLU A 186 -9.26 -12.37 4.15
C GLU A 186 -10.14 -11.12 4.24
N GLY A 187 -9.52 -9.91 4.25
CA GLY A 187 -10.25 -8.64 4.28
C GLY A 187 -11.20 -8.50 3.10
N ALA A 188 -10.75 -8.78 1.88
CA ALA A 188 -11.57 -8.75 0.68
C ALA A 188 -12.71 -9.78 0.73
N GLN A 189 -12.42 -11.02 1.15
CA GLN A 189 -13.44 -12.05 1.27
C GLN A 189 -14.51 -11.72 2.31
N LYS A 190 -14.15 -11.12 3.44
CA LYS A 190 -15.10 -10.58 4.45
C LYS A 190 -15.97 -9.45 3.90
N ALA A 191 -15.48 -8.73 2.91
CA ALA A 191 -16.25 -7.69 2.22
C ALA A 191 -17.18 -8.25 1.13
N GLY A 192 -17.00 -9.51 0.73
CA GLY A 192 -17.78 -10.19 -0.31
C GLY A 192 -17.09 -10.25 -1.68
N LEU A 193 -15.84 -9.78 -1.78
CA LEU A 193 -15.03 -9.88 -2.99
C LEU A 193 -14.36 -11.25 -3.09
N ARG A 194 -13.83 -11.58 -4.27
CA ARG A 194 -12.82 -12.65 -4.39
C ARG A 194 -11.47 -12.10 -3.93
N GLY A 195 -10.72 -12.92 -3.18
CA GLY A 195 -9.39 -12.59 -2.70
C GLY A 195 -8.33 -13.41 -3.42
N VAL A 196 -7.45 -12.77 -4.16
CA VAL A 196 -6.31 -13.40 -4.84
C VAL A 196 -5.02 -13.05 -4.10
N TRP A 197 -4.30 -14.08 -3.68
CA TRP A 197 -2.99 -13.92 -3.09
C TRP A 197 -1.91 -13.82 -4.16
N LEU A 198 -1.28 -12.63 -4.27
CA LEU A 198 -0.14 -12.41 -5.15
C LEU A 198 1.16 -12.66 -4.37
N ARG A 199 1.77 -13.81 -4.59
CA ARG A 199 2.97 -14.27 -3.89
C ARG A 199 4.22 -13.96 -4.73
N ARG A 200 4.76 -12.74 -4.60
CA ARG A 200 6.00 -12.35 -5.25
C ARG A 200 7.18 -13.20 -4.75
N GLN A 201 8.02 -13.69 -5.67
CA GLN A 201 9.12 -14.58 -5.34
C GLN A 201 10.25 -13.90 -4.56
N ASP A 202 10.44 -12.60 -4.78
CA ASP A 202 11.51 -11.81 -4.16
C ASP A 202 11.17 -11.30 -2.76
N LEU A 203 9.95 -11.56 -2.28
CA LEU A 203 9.52 -11.16 -0.95
C LEU A 203 9.68 -12.28 0.06
N PRO A 204 9.89 -11.95 1.35
CA PRO A 204 9.84 -12.94 2.41
C PRO A 204 8.52 -13.73 2.37
N LEU A 205 8.62 -15.06 2.50
CA LEU A 205 7.44 -15.91 2.46
C LEU A 205 6.51 -15.58 3.64
N ARG A 206 5.32 -15.07 3.33
CA ARG A 206 4.24 -14.96 4.31
C ARG A 206 3.56 -16.32 4.49
N THR A 207 3.20 -16.64 5.71
CA THR A 207 2.45 -17.88 5.99
C THR A 207 0.98 -17.62 5.79
N MET A 208 0.33 -18.46 4.98
CA MET A 208 -1.13 -18.46 4.83
C MET A 208 -1.74 -19.10 6.08
N PRO A 209 -2.61 -18.41 6.82
CA PRO A 209 -3.34 -19.01 7.93
C PRO A 209 -4.29 -20.13 7.42
N ASP A 210 -4.44 -21.20 8.19
CA ASP A 210 -5.24 -22.37 7.77
C ASP A 210 -6.72 -22.04 7.47
N HIS A 211 -7.26 -20.99 8.07
CA HIS A 211 -8.64 -20.56 7.86
C HIS A 211 -8.83 -19.66 6.64
N VAL A 212 -7.76 -19.17 6.02
CA VAL A 212 -7.83 -18.32 4.82
C VAL A 212 -7.59 -19.16 3.58
N GLN A 213 -8.58 -19.18 2.70
CA GLN A 213 -8.48 -19.88 1.42
C GLN A 213 -8.64 -18.88 0.28
N PRO A 214 -7.56 -18.48 -0.39
CA PRO A 214 -7.63 -17.55 -1.51
C PRO A 214 -8.38 -18.19 -2.70
N ASP A 215 -9.09 -17.37 -3.47
CA ASP A 215 -9.75 -17.80 -4.71
C ASP A 215 -8.73 -18.19 -5.78
N ALA A 216 -7.53 -17.62 -5.72
CA ALA A 216 -6.35 -18.04 -6.49
C ALA A 216 -5.06 -17.63 -5.77
N VAL A 217 -3.97 -18.35 -6.08
CA VAL A 217 -2.59 -17.98 -5.72
C VAL A 217 -1.82 -17.76 -7.00
N CYS A 218 -1.30 -16.55 -7.18
CA CYS A 218 -0.55 -16.13 -8.37
C CYS A 218 0.87 -15.77 -7.96
N ALA A 219 1.87 -16.17 -8.75
CA ALA A 219 3.27 -15.76 -8.55
C ALA A 219 3.60 -14.43 -9.26
N SER A 220 2.76 -14.04 -10.22
CA SER A 220 2.91 -12.84 -11.04
C SER A 220 1.54 -12.27 -11.44
N LEU A 221 1.53 -11.03 -11.94
CA LEU A 221 0.32 -10.47 -12.55
C LEU A 221 -0.03 -11.15 -13.88
N HIS A 222 0.93 -11.79 -14.57
CA HIS A 222 0.61 -12.60 -15.74
C HIS A 222 -0.25 -13.82 -15.35
N ASP A 223 0.06 -14.50 -14.23
CA ASP A 223 -0.78 -15.60 -13.73
C ASP A 223 -2.18 -15.10 -13.37
N LEU A 224 -2.27 -13.91 -12.74
CA LEU A 224 -3.53 -13.25 -12.46
C LEU A 224 -4.32 -12.98 -13.74
N GLU A 225 -3.69 -12.45 -14.79
CA GLU A 225 -4.36 -12.17 -16.06
C GLU A 225 -4.95 -13.45 -16.67
N VAL A 226 -4.19 -14.54 -16.66
CA VAL A 226 -4.68 -15.85 -17.12
C VAL A 226 -5.88 -16.32 -16.31
N TRP A 227 -5.79 -16.22 -14.99
CA TRP A 227 -6.90 -16.59 -14.10
C TRP A 227 -8.14 -15.72 -14.36
N LEU A 228 -7.97 -14.40 -14.49
CA LEU A 228 -9.07 -13.47 -14.76
C LEU A 228 -9.77 -13.72 -16.09
N GLN A 229 -9.06 -14.15 -17.14
CA GLN A 229 -9.66 -14.46 -18.42
C GLN A 229 -10.77 -15.51 -18.33
N ALA A 230 -10.66 -16.47 -17.40
CA ALA A 230 -11.70 -17.47 -17.16
C ALA A 230 -12.91 -16.94 -16.34
N HIS A 231 -12.79 -15.74 -15.74
CA HIS A 231 -13.78 -15.21 -14.80
C HIS A 231 -14.44 -13.89 -15.27
N ILE A 232 -13.92 -13.27 -16.31
CA ILE A 232 -14.51 -12.09 -16.96
C ILE A 232 -15.54 -12.57 -17.99
N LYS A 233 -16.65 -11.84 -18.16
CA LYS A 233 -17.55 -12.09 -19.30
C LYS A 233 -16.82 -11.76 -20.60
N HIS A 234 -16.68 -12.74 -21.48
CA HIS A 234 -16.34 -12.43 -22.86
C HIS A 234 -17.53 -11.66 -23.44
N GLY A 235 -17.30 -10.43 -23.92
CA GLY A 235 -18.30 -9.71 -24.68
C GLY A 235 -18.75 -10.55 -25.87
N ALA A 236 -20.06 -10.71 -26.00
CA ALA A 236 -20.68 -11.30 -27.16
C ALA A 236 -20.51 -10.40 -28.40
#